data_932d12433f1b318336ac20fdb80f2750
#
_entry.id   932d12433f1b318336ac20fdb80f2750
#
_cell.length_a   1.000
_cell.length_b   1.000
_cell.length_c   1.000
_cell.angle_alpha   90.00
_cell.angle_beta   90.00
_cell.angle_gamma   90.00
#
_symmetry.space_group_name_H-M   'P 1'
#
loop_
_entity.id
_entity.type
_entity.pdbx_description
1 polymer ?
#
loop_
_entity_poly.entity_id
_entity_poly.type
_entity_poly.pdbx_seq_one_letter_code
_entity_poly.pdbx_strand_id
1 'polypeptide(L)'
;MFLPESMSRIVIVGNKSRLDEAINALYKLDAIHLIDHTVGADEGFSIGAPRPYSSKASERLLALRAAEKELKINPATEEIEPISVEDIDAQISSNGVENVQSEVMAAIDEKNKIAQKIAELKVQEESLLKLSKLSVNLEYYSGYENLAVFVGSVKADPSQALAALENAEYEVSFDKKAGGVAAVFIKKSEKDKASSILSDYGYSEIVVPEMQGSPADALSYVQNEIVEAESQLAESSGSTS
;
A
#
# COMPACT_ATOMS: atom_id res chain seq x y z
N MET A 1 17.28 -15.01 47.77
CA MET A 1 17.38 -13.57 47.51
C MET A 1 18.68 -13.37 46.73
N PHE A 2 18.63 -13.13 45.43
CA PHE A 2 19.80 -12.88 44.61
C PHE A 2 20.27 -11.45 44.86
N LEU A 3 21.47 -11.29 45.39
CA LEU A 3 22.11 -10.00 45.53
C LEU A 3 22.69 -9.61 44.16
N PRO A 4 22.46 -8.39 43.65
CA PRO A 4 23.10 -7.94 42.42
C PRO A 4 24.60 -7.90 42.61
N GLU A 5 25.38 -8.39 41.62
CA GLU A 5 26.82 -8.23 41.62
C GLU A 5 27.22 -6.76 41.51
N SER A 6 28.34 -6.43 42.18
CA SER A 6 28.88 -5.09 42.19
C SER A 6 29.43 -4.75 40.77
N MET A 7 28.92 -3.72 40.16
CA MET A 7 29.42 -3.21 38.87
C MET A 7 30.29 -1.98 39.06
N SER A 8 31.34 -1.87 38.28
CA SER A 8 32.21 -0.72 38.26
C SER A 8 32.09 0.02 36.93
N ARG A 9 31.96 1.34 36.96
CA ARG A 9 31.97 2.16 35.74
C ARG A 9 33.41 2.33 35.27
N ILE A 10 33.69 1.95 34.03
CA ILE A 10 35.01 2.05 33.39
C ILE A 10 34.91 2.98 32.19
N VAL A 11 35.93 3.81 32.00
CA VAL A 11 36.10 4.62 30.79
C VAL A 11 37.37 4.14 30.07
N ILE A 12 37.23 3.74 28.82
CA ILE A 12 38.34 3.29 27.99
C ILE A 12 38.66 4.39 26.97
N VAL A 13 39.88 4.88 27.00
CA VAL A 13 40.40 5.91 26.09
C VAL A 13 41.48 5.29 25.22
N GLY A 14 41.36 5.49 23.92
CA GLY A 14 42.32 4.93 22.97
C GLY A 14 42.40 5.67 21.65
N ASN A 15 43.27 5.21 20.77
CA ASN A 15 43.38 5.75 19.42
C ASN A 15 42.18 5.29 18.58
N LYS A 16 41.58 6.23 17.83
CA LYS A 16 40.42 5.98 16.95
C LYS A 16 40.68 4.84 15.94
N SER A 17 41.92 4.64 15.50
CA SER A 17 42.28 3.55 14.57
C SER A 17 42.14 2.14 15.19
N ARG A 18 42.14 2.03 16.51
CA ARG A 18 41.99 0.78 17.25
C ARG A 18 40.57 0.55 17.80
N LEU A 19 39.64 1.44 17.47
CA LEU A 19 38.30 1.42 18.05
C LEU A 19 37.57 0.12 17.75
N ASP A 20 37.64 -0.38 16.52
CA ASP A 20 36.95 -1.61 16.10
C ASP A 20 37.50 -2.84 16.79
N GLU A 21 38.85 -2.92 16.92
CA GLU A 21 39.51 -4.01 17.66
C GLU A 21 39.10 -3.98 19.14
N ALA A 22 39.03 -2.80 19.74
CA ALA A 22 38.62 -2.63 21.13
C ALA A 22 37.15 -3.03 21.34
N ILE A 23 36.26 -2.60 20.48
CA ILE A 23 34.82 -2.95 20.55
C ILE A 23 34.66 -4.46 20.43
N ASN A 24 35.32 -5.12 19.46
CA ASN A 24 35.25 -6.56 19.27
C ASN A 24 35.79 -7.33 20.46
N ALA A 25 36.90 -6.85 21.07
CA ALA A 25 37.46 -7.46 22.26
C ALA A 25 36.51 -7.35 23.47
N LEU A 26 35.88 -6.19 23.65
CA LEU A 26 34.90 -5.95 24.71
C LEU A 26 33.65 -6.81 24.54
N TYR A 27 33.19 -6.96 23.32
CA TYR A 27 32.02 -7.80 22.98
C TYR A 27 32.30 -9.29 23.30
N LYS A 28 33.49 -9.77 22.99
CA LYS A 28 33.89 -11.15 23.28
C LYS A 28 34.03 -11.46 24.78
N LEU A 29 34.16 -10.44 25.62
CA LEU A 29 34.25 -10.63 27.08
C LEU A 29 32.89 -10.94 27.72
N ASP A 30 31.79 -10.61 27.08
CA ASP A 30 30.41 -10.85 27.55
C ASP A 30 30.14 -10.45 29.02
N ALA A 31 30.92 -9.50 29.52
CA ALA A 31 30.89 -9.04 30.91
C ALA A 31 30.72 -7.53 31.05
N ILE A 32 30.48 -6.83 29.93
CA ILE A 32 30.48 -5.38 29.87
C ILE A 32 29.15 -4.89 29.32
N HIS A 33 28.53 -3.98 30.05
CA HIS A 33 27.35 -3.22 29.56
C HIS A 33 27.79 -1.85 29.06
N LEU A 34 27.57 -1.58 27.75
CA LEU A 34 27.86 -0.29 27.15
C LEU A 34 26.75 0.70 27.54
N ILE A 35 27.15 1.86 28.06
CA ILE A 35 26.20 2.92 28.43
C ILE A 35 26.29 4.01 27.36
N ASP A 36 25.13 4.34 26.78
CA ASP A 36 25.05 5.44 25.82
C ASP A 36 25.36 6.77 26.51
N HIS A 37 26.18 7.59 25.85
CA HIS A 37 26.50 8.92 26.32
C HIS A 37 25.29 9.84 26.08
N THR A 38 24.73 10.37 27.15
CA THR A 38 23.67 11.39 27.07
C THR A 38 24.29 12.78 27.04
N VAL A 39 23.91 13.58 26.04
CA VAL A 39 24.36 14.96 25.90
C VAL A 39 24.04 15.75 27.17
N GLY A 40 25.07 16.27 27.86
CA GLY A 40 24.93 17.07 29.09
C GLY A 40 25.35 16.35 30.38
N ALA A 41 25.69 15.06 30.35
CA ALA A 41 26.10 14.34 31.56
C ALA A 41 27.61 14.44 31.86
N ASP A 42 28.46 14.62 30.85
CA ASP A 42 29.93 14.76 31.00
C ASP A 42 30.46 15.91 30.11
N GLU A 43 30.96 16.93 30.72
CA GLU A 43 31.61 18.04 30.00
C GLU A 43 32.88 17.53 29.31
N GLY A 44 32.97 17.71 27.99
CA GLY A 44 34.16 17.42 27.19
C GLY A 44 34.06 16.23 26.25
N PHE A 45 32.97 15.46 26.28
CA PHE A 45 32.73 14.38 25.32
C PHE A 45 31.66 14.76 24.31
N SER A 46 31.83 14.38 23.06
CA SER A 46 30.82 14.50 21.99
C SER A 46 30.46 13.16 21.44
N ILE A 47 29.20 13.02 21.03
CA ILE A 47 28.73 11.84 20.32
C ILE A 47 29.51 11.73 19.01
N GLY A 48 30.17 10.58 18.80
CA GLY A 48 30.90 10.31 17.56
C GLY A 48 29.98 10.19 16.34
N ALA A 49 30.55 10.34 15.16
CA ALA A 49 29.82 10.06 13.93
C ALA A 49 29.53 8.56 13.81
N PRO A 50 28.36 8.16 13.27
CA PRO A 50 28.06 6.77 12.96
C PRO A 50 29.14 6.15 12.08
N ARG A 51 29.42 4.86 12.29
CA ARG A 51 30.40 4.14 11.48
C ARG A 51 29.86 3.96 10.05
N PRO A 52 30.72 3.89 9.02
CA PRO A 52 30.28 3.77 7.63
C PRO A 52 29.38 2.56 7.36
N TYR A 53 29.57 1.47 8.13
CA TYR A 53 28.76 0.25 8.00
C TYR A 53 27.43 0.30 8.79
N SER A 54 27.26 1.26 9.71
CA SER A 54 26.07 1.30 10.59
C SER A 54 24.79 1.58 9.81
N SER A 55 24.85 2.43 8.78
CA SER A 55 23.71 2.70 7.91
C SER A 55 23.27 1.43 7.18
N LYS A 56 24.20 0.69 6.60
CA LYS A 56 23.93 -0.57 5.90
C LYS A 56 23.39 -1.64 6.84
N ALA A 57 23.94 -1.74 8.05
CA ALA A 57 23.44 -2.66 9.07
C ALA A 57 22.03 -2.31 9.53
N SER A 58 21.72 -1.00 9.72
CA SER A 58 20.39 -0.54 10.08
C SER A 58 19.37 -0.81 8.97
N GLU A 59 19.72 -0.59 7.72
CA GLU A 59 18.88 -0.88 6.56
C GLU A 59 18.54 -2.38 6.47
N ARG A 60 19.55 -3.24 6.63
CA ARG A 60 19.37 -4.70 6.66
C ARG A 60 18.47 -5.13 7.83
N LEU A 61 18.70 -4.58 9.01
CA LEU A 61 17.87 -4.88 10.18
C LEU A 61 16.41 -4.50 9.98
N LEU A 62 16.14 -3.33 9.38
CA LEU A 62 14.78 -2.90 9.07
C LEU A 62 14.12 -3.83 8.06
N ALA A 63 14.83 -4.26 7.04
CA ALA A 63 14.32 -5.19 6.05
C ALA A 63 14.02 -6.58 6.64
N LEU A 64 14.91 -7.12 7.49
CA LEU A 64 14.67 -8.38 8.19
C LEU A 64 13.48 -8.30 9.14
N ARG A 65 13.33 -7.20 9.88
CA ARG A 65 12.15 -6.97 10.74
C ARG A 65 10.84 -6.84 9.95
N ALA A 66 10.89 -6.26 8.76
CA ALA A 66 9.73 -6.20 7.88
C ALA A 66 9.34 -7.61 7.40
N ALA A 67 10.33 -8.43 7.03
CA ALA A 67 10.13 -9.83 6.66
C ALA A 67 9.56 -10.66 7.82
N GLU A 68 10.14 -10.55 9.01
CA GLU A 68 9.71 -11.21 10.24
C GLU A 68 8.23 -10.90 10.55
N LYS A 69 7.86 -9.63 10.46
CA LYS A 69 6.48 -9.18 10.69
C LYS A 69 5.51 -9.77 9.66
N GLU A 70 5.88 -9.78 8.39
CA GLU A 70 5.03 -10.29 7.31
C GLU A 70 4.88 -11.80 7.36
N LEU A 71 5.94 -12.51 7.69
CA LEU A 71 5.94 -13.95 7.92
C LEU A 71 5.28 -14.35 9.27
N LYS A 72 4.87 -13.36 10.08
CA LYS A 72 4.29 -13.56 11.42
C LYS A 72 5.15 -14.37 12.36
N ILE A 73 6.47 -14.34 12.18
CA ILE A 73 7.42 -14.99 13.07
C ILE A 73 7.41 -14.26 14.41
N ASN A 74 7.19 -14.99 15.49
CA ASN A 74 7.26 -14.44 16.84
C ASN A 74 8.47 -15.02 17.58
N PRO A 75 9.56 -14.24 17.71
CA PRO A 75 10.79 -14.73 18.34
C PRO A 75 10.62 -15.19 19.80
N ALA A 76 9.54 -14.76 20.46
CA ALA A 76 9.25 -15.15 21.84
C ALA A 76 8.60 -16.53 21.96
N THR A 77 8.04 -17.08 20.88
CA THR A 77 7.34 -18.37 20.84
C THR A 77 8.08 -19.43 20.03
N GLU A 78 9.05 -19.02 19.22
CA GLU A 78 9.88 -19.93 18.43
C GLU A 78 11.01 -20.52 19.29
N GLU A 79 11.29 -21.80 19.14
CA GLU A 79 12.50 -22.42 19.72
C GLU A 79 13.72 -21.94 18.94
N ILE A 80 14.42 -20.96 19.49
CA ILE A 80 15.64 -20.42 18.88
C ILE A 80 16.81 -21.29 19.33
N GLU A 81 17.40 -22.00 18.39
CA GLU A 81 18.67 -22.70 18.66
C GLU A 81 19.81 -21.67 18.80
N PRO A 82 20.66 -21.82 19.83
CA PRO A 82 21.83 -20.97 19.99
C PRO A 82 22.78 -21.16 18.80
N ILE A 83 23.08 -20.09 18.10
CA ILE A 83 24.00 -20.07 16.97
C ILE A 83 25.28 -19.33 17.37
N SER A 84 26.44 -19.81 16.97
CA SER A 84 27.71 -19.15 17.25
C SER A 84 27.90 -17.90 16.38
N VAL A 85 28.72 -16.96 16.86
CA VAL A 85 29.05 -15.73 16.10
C VAL A 85 29.76 -16.08 14.80
N GLU A 86 30.62 -17.13 14.85
CA GLU A 86 31.35 -17.65 13.70
C GLU A 86 30.40 -18.20 12.62
N ASP A 87 29.32 -18.88 13.01
CA ASP A 87 28.31 -19.40 12.08
C ASP A 87 27.45 -18.25 11.46
N ILE A 88 27.13 -17.22 12.26
CA ILE A 88 26.48 -16.03 11.77
C ILE A 88 27.36 -15.33 10.73
N ASP A 89 28.63 -15.13 11.02
CA ASP A 89 29.59 -14.52 10.10
C ASP A 89 29.78 -15.35 8.82
N ALA A 90 29.75 -16.67 8.91
CA ALA A 90 29.80 -17.56 7.76
C ALA A 90 28.56 -17.43 6.89
N GLN A 91 27.34 -17.37 7.47
CA GLN A 91 26.09 -17.16 6.73
C GLN A 91 26.04 -15.79 6.06
N ILE A 92 26.47 -14.73 6.74
CA ILE A 92 26.57 -13.39 6.16
C ILE A 92 27.54 -13.37 4.97
N SER A 93 28.69 -14.05 5.12
CA SER A 93 29.73 -14.11 4.09
C SER A 93 29.31 -14.92 2.86
N SER A 94 28.45 -15.92 3.02
CA SER A 94 27.91 -16.73 1.92
C SER A 94 26.78 -16.06 1.12
N ASN A 95 26.40 -14.82 1.44
CA ASN A 95 25.23 -14.10 0.91
C ASN A 95 23.88 -14.83 1.12
N GLY A 96 23.83 -15.85 1.97
CA GLY A 96 22.59 -16.59 2.24
C GLY A 96 21.49 -15.70 2.79
N VAL A 97 21.82 -14.83 3.74
CA VAL A 97 20.88 -13.86 4.33
C VAL A 97 20.39 -12.83 3.28
N GLU A 98 21.27 -12.35 2.39
CA GLU A 98 20.90 -11.39 1.34
C GLU A 98 19.96 -12.01 0.29
N ASN A 99 20.17 -13.29 -0.06
CA ASN A 99 19.30 -14.00 -0.98
C ASN A 99 17.90 -14.20 -0.39
N VAL A 100 17.79 -14.72 0.84
CA VAL A 100 16.50 -14.88 1.53
C VAL A 100 15.79 -13.54 1.71
N GLN A 101 16.50 -12.50 2.10
CA GLN A 101 15.95 -11.16 2.20
C GLN A 101 15.38 -10.68 0.86
N SER A 102 16.13 -10.88 -0.23
CA SER A 102 15.69 -10.48 -1.57
C SER A 102 14.44 -11.23 -2.01
N GLU A 103 14.37 -12.54 -1.79
CA GLU A 103 13.20 -13.36 -2.12
C GLU A 103 11.96 -12.94 -1.31
N VAL A 104 12.11 -12.74 0.00
CA VAL A 104 11.00 -12.29 0.86
C VAL A 104 10.51 -10.91 0.47
N MET A 105 11.43 -9.96 0.20
CA MET A 105 11.04 -8.63 -0.23
C MET A 105 10.33 -8.66 -1.60
N ALA A 106 10.78 -9.49 -2.54
CA ALA A 106 10.12 -9.66 -3.82
C ALA A 106 8.70 -10.23 -3.67
N ALA A 107 8.52 -11.22 -2.77
CA ALA A 107 7.21 -11.78 -2.47
C ALA A 107 6.25 -10.76 -1.81
N ILE A 108 6.77 -9.93 -0.89
CA ILE A 108 6.01 -8.84 -0.27
C ILE A 108 5.58 -7.80 -1.33
N ASP A 109 6.47 -7.41 -2.22
CA ASP A 109 6.16 -6.46 -3.28
C ASP A 109 5.12 -6.99 -4.26
N GLU A 110 5.20 -8.26 -4.62
CA GLU A 110 4.21 -8.94 -5.47
C GLU A 110 2.84 -8.98 -4.79
N LYS A 111 2.78 -9.39 -3.53
CA LYS A 111 1.56 -9.37 -2.71
C LYS A 111 0.92 -7.98 -2.65
N ASN A 112 1.73 -6.94 -2.43
CA ASN A 112 1.25 -5.56 -2.39
C ASN A 112 0.68 -5.11 -3.75
N LYS A 113 1.32 -5.49 -4.87
CA LYS A 113 0.81 -5.20 -6.23
C LYS A 113 -0.53 -5.88 -6.48
N ILE A 114 -0.68 -7.15 -6.09
CA ILE A 114 -1.95 -7.86 -6.22
C ILE A 114 -3.03 -7.19 -5.36
N ALA A 115 -2.73 -6.85 -4.11
CA ALA A 115 -3.67 -6.17 -3.22
C ALA A 115 -4.10 -4.79 -3.78
N GLN A 116 -3.18 -4.04 -4.36
CA GLN A 116 -3.48 -2.77 -5.04
C GLN A 116 -4.37 -3.00 -6.26
N LYS A 117 -4.06 -3.99 -7.12
CA LYS A 117 -4.89 -4.36 -8.27
C LYS A 117 -6.32 -4.69 -7.83
N ILE A 118 -6.50 -5.47 -6.76
CA ILE A 118 -7.81 -5.79 -6.21
C ILE A 118 -8.55 -4.51 -5.77
N ALA A 119 -7.88 -3.59 -5.11
CA ALA A 119 -8.50 -2.33 -4.68
C ALA A 119 -8.96 -1.48 -5.87
N GLU A 120 -8.15 -1.37 -6.92
CA GLU A 120 -8.48 -0.65 -8.16
C GLU A 120 -9.66 -1.31 -8.89
N LEU A 121 -9.67 -2.65 -9.01
CA LEU A 121 -10.76 -3.40 -9.62
C LEU A 121 -12.07 -3.24 -8.83
N LYS A 122 -12.04 -3.20 -7.50
CA LYS A 122 -13.24 -2.95 -6.66
C LYS A 122 -13.82 -1.55 -6.86
N VAL A 123 -12.99 -0.55 -7.09
CA VAL A 123 -13.46 0.81 -7.45
C VAL A 123 -14.13 0.79 -8.83
N GLN A 124 -13.55 0.08 -9.80
CA GLN A 124 -14.16 -0.09 -11.13
C GLN A 124 -15.48 -0.86 -11.05
N GLU A 125 -15.53 -1.94 -10.25
CA GLU A 125 -16.76 -2.72 -10.02
C GLU A 125 -17.89 -1.83 -9.47
N GLU A 126 -17.62 -0.98 -8.48
CA GLU A 126 -18.62 -0.07 -7.91
C GLU A 126 -19.18 0.90 -8.97
N SER A 127 -18.30 1.42 -9.84
CA SER A 127 -18.71 2.30 -10.95
C SER A 127 -19.56 1.53 -11.97
N LEU A 128 -19.11 0.34 -12.37
CA LEU A 128 -19.80 -0.51 -13.35
C LEU A 128 -21.15 -1.03 -12.84
N LEU A 129 -21.27 -1.34 -11.55
CA LEU A 129 -22.55 -1.70 -10.92
C LEU A 129 -23.60 -0.61 -11.07
N LYS A 130 -23.19 0.66 -11.01
CA LYS A 130 -24.10 1.79 -11.25
C LYS A 130 -24.40 1.92 -12.74
N LEU A 131 -23.35 1.89 -13.58
CA LEU A 131 -23.47 2.04 -15.03
C LEU A 131 -24.24 0.90 -15.72
N SER A 132 -24.21 -0.32 -15.17
CA SER A 132 -24.95 -1.47 -15.72
C SER A 132 -26.47 -1.32 -15.74
N LYS A 133 -26.98 -0.26 -15.09
CA LYS A 133 -28.40 0.14 -15.15
C LYS A 133 -28.73 0.96 -16.41
N LEU A 134 -27.72 1.35 -17.18
CA LEU A 134 -27.82 2.08 -18.43
C LEU A 134 -27.47 1.16 -19.61
N SER A 135 -28.02 1.46 -20.77
CA SER A 135 -27.81 0.67 -22.00
C SER A 135 -26.65 1.18 -22.86
N VAL A 136 -26.14 2.36 -22.57
CA VAL A 136 -25.08 3.00 -23.36
C VAL A 136 -23.75 2.30 -23.12
N ASN A 137 -23.03 1.96 -24.19
CA ASN A 137 -21.69 1.37 -24.10
C ASN A 137 -20.67 2.36 -23.57
N LEU A 138 -19.65 1.82 -22.88
CA LEU A 138 -18.65 2.60 -22.13
C LEU A 138 -17.85 3.55 -23.01
N GLU A 139 -17.51 3.16 -24.24
CA GLU A 139 -16.78 3.98 -25.19
C GLU A 139 -17.51 5.26 -25.61
N TYR A 140 -18.83 5.33 -25.45
CA TYR A 140 -19.62 6.50 -25.79
C TYR A 140 -19.70 7.57 -24.70
N TYR A 141 -19.07 7.36 -23.54
CA TYR A 141 -19.04 8.38 -22.50
C TYR A 141 -17.90 9.41 -22.66
N SER A 142 -16.99 9.20 -23.61
CA SER A 142 -15.83 10.08 -23.85
C SER A 142 -15.52 10.26 -25.34
N GLY A 143 -14.52 11.09 -25.66
CA GLY A 143 -14.00 11.23 -27.02
C GLY A 143 -14.70 12.30 -27.89
N TYR A 144 -15.56 13.14 -27.35
CA TYR A 144 -16.29 14.14 -28.10
C TYR A 144 -15.67 15.54 -28.03
N GLU A 145 -15.50 16.18 -29.18
CA GLU A 145 -15.04 17.58 -29.27
C GLU A 145 -16.16 18.60 -28.99
N ASN A 146 -17.37 18.31 -29.45
CA ASN A 146 -18.49 19.26 -29.43
C ASN A 146 -19.62 18.90 -28.48
N LEU A 147 -19.56 17.73 -27.84
CA LEU A 147 -20.51 17.30 -26.84
C LEU A 147 -19.90 17.35 -25.44
N ALA A 148 -20.73 17.70 -24.47
CA ALA A 148 -20.49 17.45 -23.06
C ALA A 148 -21.29 16.23 -22.66
N VAL A 149 -20.63 15.33 -21.94
CA VAL A 149 -21.23 14.12 -21.40
C VAL A 149 -21.24 14.21 -19.88
N PHE A 150 -22.38 13.94 -19.29
CA PHE A 150 -22.54 13.79 -17.85
C PHE A 150 -23.01 12.37 -17.57
N VAL A 151 -22.30 11.67 -16.74
CA VAL A 151 -22.73 10.38 -16.24
C VAL A 151 -22.52 10.32 -14.75
N GLY A 152 -23.57 9.96 -14.02
CA GLY A 152 -23.49 10.01 -12.57
C GLY A 152 -24.74 9.50 -11.87
N SER A 153 -24.62 9.35 -10.56
CA SER A 153 -25.74 9.01 -9.68
C SER A 153 -26.58 10.25 -9.40
N VAL A 154 -27.90 10.06 -9.26
CA VAL A 154 -28.87 11.11 -8.94
C VAL A 154 -29.73 10.70 -7.75
N LYS A 155 -30.10 11.66 -6.90
CA LYS A 155 -30.94 11.42 -5.71
C LYS A 155 -32.42 11.54 -6.01
N ALA A 156 -32.78 12.29 -7.06
CA ALA A 156 -34.16 12.45 -7.55
C ALA A 156 -34.16 12.24 -9.05
N ASP A 157 -35.33 11.93 -9.62
CA ASP A 157 -35.49 11.69 -11.06
C ASP A 157 -35.42 13.00 -11.85
N PRO A 158 -34.39 13.23 -12.68
CA PRO A 158 -34.23 14.45 -13.48
C PRO A 158 -34.93 14.37 -14.83
N SER A 159 -35.59 13.28 -15.20
CA SER A 159 -36.10 13.01 -16.54
C SER A 159 -37.00 14.12 -17.05
N GLN A 160 -37.89 14.68 -16.22
CA GLN A 160 -38.82 15.74 -16.61
C GLN A 160 -38.07 17.06 -16.91
N ALA A 161 -37.04 17.37 -16.11
CA ALA A 161 -36.25 18.58 -16.29
C ALA A 161 -35.30 18.45 -17.51
N LEU A 162 -34.77 17.27 -17.74
CA LEU A 162 -33.91 16.98 -18.90
C LEU A 162 -34.71 17.02 -20.21
N ALA A 163 -35.97 16.58 -20.19
CA ALA A 163 -36.85 16.64 -21.37
C ALA A 163 -37.14 18.07 -21.85
N ALA A 164 -36.93 19.08 -21.01
CA ALA A 164 -37.04 20.47 -21.37
C ALA A 164 -35.81 21.05 -22.09
N LEU A 165 -34.71 20.30 -22.15
CA LEU A 165 -33.51 20.70 -22.86
C LEU A 165 -33.61 20.35 -24.34
N GLU A 166 -33.49 21.37 -25.20
CA GLU A 166 -33.37 21.14 -26.64
C GLU A 166 -32.01 20.52 -26.97
N ASN A 167 -31.98 19.52 -27.84
CA ASN A 167 -30.77 18.84 -28.31
C ASN A 167 -30.00 18.08 -27.20
N ALA A 168 -30.67 17.61 -26.17
CA ALA A 168 -30.10 16.68 -25.18
C ALA A 168 -30.61 15.25 -25.45
N GLU A 169 -29.71 14.32 -25.52
CA GLU A 169 -30.01 12.89 -25.44
C GLU A 169 -29.68 12.43 -24.04
N TYR A 170 -30.57 11.66 -23.41
CA TYR A 170 -30.34 11.20 -22.06
C TYR A 170 -30.97 9.82 -21.81
N GLU A 171 -30.36 9.09 -20.90
CA GLU A 171 -30.89 7.87 -20.33
C GLU A 171 -30.85 7.97 -18.80
N VAL A 172 -31.99 7.67 -18.16
CA VAL A 172 -32.14 7.71 -16.71
C VAL A 172 -32.73 6.40 -16.21
N SER A 173 -32.03 5.75 -15.30
CA SER A 173 -32.56 4.60 -14.55
C SER A 173 -32.74 5.04 -13.10
N PHE A 174 -33.98 5.15 -12.62
CA PHE A 174 -34.28 5.70 -11.30
C PHE A 174 -35.20 4.80 -10.49
N ASP A 175 -34.81 4.55 -9.24
CA ASP A 175 -35.64 3.89 -8.23
C ASP A 175 -35.86 4.83 -7.04
N LYS A 176 -37.11 4.97 -6.59
CA LYS A 176 -37.50 5.91 -5.52
C LYS A 176 -36.82 5.63 -4.18
N LYS A 177 -36.38 4.40 -3.93
CA LYS A 177 -35.73 4.00 -2.66
C LYS A 177 -34.20 4.01 -2.75
N ALA A 178 -33.66 3.66 -3.90
CA ALA A 178 -32.22 3.47 -4.10
C ALA A 178 -31.53 4.65 -4.82
N GLY A 179 -32.31 5.64 -5.31
CA GLY A 179 -31.78 6.66 -6.19
C GLY A 179 -31.61 6.14 -7.62
N GLY A 180 -30.91 6.90 -8.45
CA GLY A 180 -30.75 6.52 -9.85
C GLY A 180 -29.39 6.84 -10.42
N VAL A 181 -29.24 6.49 -11.70
CA VAL A 181 -28.10 6.83 -12.54
C VAL A 181 -28.63 7.51 -13.79
N ALA A 182 -27.97 8.59 -14.21
CA ALA A 182 -28.29 9.34 -15.40
C ALA A 182 -27.06 9.48 -16.30
N ALA A 183 -27.27 9.32 -17.60
CA ALA A 183 -26.33 9.71 -18.64
C ALA A 183 -26.98 10.80 -19.50
N VAL A 184 -26.28 11.89 -19.74
CA VAL A 184 -26.75 13.03 -20.50
C VAL A 184 -25.70 13.46 -21.52
N PHE A 185 -26.07 13.51 -22.77
CA PHE A 185 -25.26 13.96 -23.90
C PHE A 185 -25.85 15.27 -24.44
N ILE A 186 -25.07 16.33 -24.40
CA ILE A 186 -25.55 17.66 -24.76
C ILE A 186 -24.46 18.45 -25.47
N LYS A 187 -24.82 19.42 -26.29
CA LYS A 187 -23.86 20.34 -26.92
C LYS A 187 -23.08 21.11 -25.84
N LYS A 188 -21.77 21.28 -26.05
CA LYS A 188 -20.89 22.02 -25.11
C LYS A 188 -21.41 23.43 -24.80
N SER A 189 -22.10 24.08 -25.76
CA SER A 189 -22.69 25.39 -25.56
C SER A 189 -23.80 25.44 -24.50
N GLU A 190 -24.39 24.29 -24.18
CA GLU A 190 -25.48 24.16 -23.19
C GLU A 190 -25.07 23.37 -21.94
N LYS A 191 -23.77 23.09 -21.81
CA LYS A 191 -23.19 22.37 -20.69
C LYS A 191 -23.63 22.90 -19.31
N ASP A 192 -23.60 24.23 -19.16
CA ASP A 192 -23.93 24.89 -17.90
C ASP A 192 -25.39 24.72 -17.50
N LYS A 193 -26.30 24.70 -18.47
CA LYS A 193 -27.73 24.45 -18.23
C LYS A 193 -27.94 23.01 -17.70
N ALA A 194 -27.35 22.04 -18.38
CA ALA A 194 -27.43 20.63 -17.95
C ALA A 194 -26.81 20.42 -16.58
N SER A 195 -25.63 21.01 -16.32
CA SER A 195 -24.97 20.96 -15.04
C SER A 195 -25.82 21.55 -13.91
N SER A 196 -26.46 22.67 -14.12
CA SER A 196 -27.36 23.28 -13.14
C SER A 196 -28.54 22.37 -12.83
N ILE A 197 -29.22 21.86 -13.86
CA ILE A 197 -30.35 20.94 -13.68
C ILE A 197 -29.89 19.71 -12.89
N LEU A 198 -28.83 19.05 -13.31
CA LEU A 198 -28.33 17.84 -12.64
C LEU A 198 -27.95 18.09 -11.17
N SER A 199 -27.40 19.28 -10.88
CA SER A 199 -27.06 19.68 -9.51
C SER A 199 -28.29 19.74 -8.60
N ASP A 200 -29.41 20.25 -9.08
CA ASP A 200 -30.68 20.35 -8.35
C ASP A 200 -31.24 18.97 -7.99
N TYR A 201 -30.89 17.95 -8.75
CA TYR A 201 -31.29 16.54 -8.52
C TYR A 201 -30.25 15.72 -7.74
N GLY A 202 -29.25 16.39 -7.16
CA GLY A 202 -28.24 15.73 -6.33
C GLY A 202 -27.30 14.82 -7.12
N TYR A 203 -26.92 15.29 -8.31
CA TYR A 203 -25.98 14.61 -9.19
C TYR A 203 -24.60 14.46 -8.54
N SER A 204 -24.01 13.29 -8.70
CA SER A 204 -22.62 12.99 -8.36
C SER A 204 -22.01 12.20 -9.50
N GLU A 205 -20.93 12.70 -10.07
CA GLU A 205 -20.25 12.10 -11.21
C GLU A 205 -19.74 10.69 -10.89
N ILE A 206 -19.86 9.78 -11.84
CA ILE A 206 -19.28 8.44 -11.82
C ILE A 206 -18.10 8.43 -12.77
N VAL A 207 -16.94 7.97 -12.28
CA VAL A 207 -15.77 7.75 -13.13
C VAL A 207 -16.04 6.52 -14.00
N VAL A 208 -16.10 6.71 -15.31
CA VAL A 208 -16.29 5.63 -16.27
C VAL A 208 -14.93 4.96 -16.50
N PRO A 209 -14.82 3.65 -16.29
CA PRO A 209 -13.59 2.92 -16.62
C PRO A 209 -13.27 2.97 -18.12
N GLU A 210 -11.99 3.04 -18.46
CA GLU A 210 -11.52 3.00 -19.85
C GLU A 210 -11.66 1.59 -20.43
N MET A 211 -12.88 1.19 -20.72
CA MET A 211 -13.25 -0.12 -21.26
C MET A 211 -14.19 0.05 -22.45
N GLN A 212 -14.41 -1.02 -23.21
CA GLN A 212 -15.31 -1.02 -24.36
C GLN A 212 -16.45 -2.02 -24.14
N GLY A 213 -17.55 -1.79 -24.81
CA GLY A 213 -18.73 -2.67 -24.78
C GLY A 213 -19.75 -2.27 -23.71
N SER A 214 -20.66 -3.18 -23.42
CA SER A 214 -21.73 -2.93 -22.46
C SER A 214 -21.19 -2.86 -21.03
N PRO A 215 -21.75 -1.98 -20.18
CA PRO A 215 -21.35 -1.94 -18.76
C PRO A 215 -21.57 -3.27 -18.02
N ALA A 216 -22.55 -4.07 -18.43
CA ALA A 216 -22.85 -5.36 -17.83
C ALA A 216 -21.76 -6.42 -18.15
N ASP A 217 -21.28 -6.45 -19.40
CA ASP A 217 -20.19 -7.35 -19.80
C ASP A 217 -18.89 -6.96 -19.13
N ALA A 218 -18.59 -5.64 -19.08
CA ALA A 218 -17.44 -5.11 -18.39
C ALA A 218 -17.47 -5.41 -16.88
N LEU A 219 -18.64 -5.30 -16.25
CA LEU A 219 -18.84 -5.70 -14.85
C LEU A 219 -18.50 -7.16 -14.62
N SER A 220 -19.03 -8.05 -15.47
CA SER A 220 -18.76 -9.49 -15.37
C SER A 220 -17.27 -9.80 -15.55
N TYR A 221 -16.61 -9.11 -16.46
CA TYR A 221 -15.16 -9.23 -16.65
C TYR A 221 -14.37 -8.79 -15.41
N VAL A 222 -14.68 -7.62 -14.85
CA VAL A 222 -14.00 -7.09 -13.67
C VAL A 222 -14.23 -7.98 -12.44
N GLN A 223 -15.43 -8.54 -12.28
CA GLN A 223 -15.71 -9.48 -11.19
C GLN A 223 -14.88 -10.77 -11.30
N ASN A 224 -14.71 -11.30 -12.51
CA ASN A 224 -13.83 -12.45 -12.73
C ASN A 224 -12.36 -12.11 -12.42
N GLU A 225 -11.88 -10.95 -12.85
CA GLU A 225 -10.52 -10.47 -12.52
C GLU A 225 -10.30 -10.33 -11.02
N ILE A 226 -11.30 -9.86 -10.26
CA ILE A 226 -11.24 -9.77 -8.80
C ILE A 226 -11.08 -11.17 -8.19
N VAL A 227 -11.90 -12.12 -8.60
CA VAL A 227 -11.85 -13.52 -8.10
C VAL A 227 -10.48 -14.14 -8.39
N GLU A 228 -9.97 -13.95 -9.60
CA GLU A 228 -8.65 -14.46 -9.97
C GLU A 228 -7.52 -13.80 -9.13
N ALA A 229 -7.56 -12.49 -8.98
CA ALA A 229 -6.57 -11.77 -8.17
C ALA A 229 -6.66 -12.15 -6.67
N GLU A 230 -7.85 -12.36 -6.12
CA GLU A 230 -8.04 -12.83 -4.75
C GLU A 230 -7.52 -14.27 -4.56
N SER A 231 -7.67 -15.15 -5.57
CA SER A 231 -7.06 -16.48 -5.55
C SER A 231 -5.54 -16.42 -5.54
N GLN A 232 -4.94 -15.60 -6.41
CA GLN A 232 -3.50 -15.39 -6.45
C GLN A 232 -2.95 -14.84 -5.12
N LEU A 233 -3.67 -13.92 -4.49
CA LEU A 233 -3.31 -13.38 -3.18
C LEU A 233 -3.35 -14.45 -2.09
N ALA A 234 -4.33 -15.35 -2.12
CA ALA A 234 -4.45 -16.46 -1.18
C ALA A 234 -3.32 -17.48 -1.36
N GLU A 235 -2.96 -17.82 -2.60
CA GLU A 235 -1.85 -18.72 -2.92
C GLU A 235 -0.50 -18.16 -2.48
N SER A 236 -0.25 -16.88 -2.74
CA SER A 236 0.96 -16.20 -2.30
C SER A 236 1.09 -16.13 -0.76
N SER A 237 -0.05 -16.09 -0.07
CA SER A 237 -0.10 -16.10 1.41
C SER A 237 0.06 -17.51 2.01
N GLY A 238 -0.32 -18.58 1.28
CA GLY A 238 -0.18 -19.97 1.71
C GLY A 238 1.22 -20.56 1.45
N SER A 239 1.97 -20.01 0.50
CA SER A 239 3.34 -20.43 0.18
C SER A 239 4.38 -19.93 1.20
N THR A 240 3.96 -19.11 2.15
CA THR A 240 4.82 -18.53 3.21
C THR A 240 4.59 -19.19 4.58
N SER A 241 3.93 -20.35 4.62
CA SER A 241 3.70 -21.12 5.87
C SER A 241 4.60 -22.34 5.96
#